data_f2a6ff1b975631fb45e09d830b7329cb
#
_entry.id   f2a6ff1b975631fb45e09d830b7329cb
#
_cell.length_a   1.000
_cell.length_b   1.000
_cell.length_c   1.000
_cell.angle_alpha   90.00
_cell.angle_beta   90.00
_cell.angle_gamma   90.00
#
_symmetry.space_group_name_H-M   'P 1'
#
loop_
_entity.id
_entity.type
_entity.pdbx_description
1 polymer ?
#
loop_
_entity_poly.entity_id
_entity_poly.type
_entity_poly.pdbx_seq_one_letter_code
_entity_poly.pdbx_strand_id
1 'polypeptide(L)'
;LYYIFPMKNTQQQDKLVIAGREFHSRLMLGTGKYYSHETMQAAIAASGTQIVTIALRRVDLDNPDYDILTPIDKEKILILPNTSGAQNAEEAVRLARLARAGGISDWVKLEITSAPRTLLPDGEETLKAAKILVKEGFIVLPYIHADPILAKKLEDAGCATVMPLGAPIGTNKGLETREFIQMIIEEAMVPVVIDA
;
A
#
# COMPACT_ATOMS: atom_id res chain seq x y z
N LEU A 1 4.05 -8.03 -6.88
CA LEU A 1 2.81 -8.65 -7.34
C LEU A 1 1.93 -8.87 -6.12
N TYR A 2 0.73 -8.30 -6.10
CA TYR A 2 -0.16 -8.36 -4.94
C TYR A 2 -1.35 -9.27 -5.27
N TYR A 3 -1.63 -10.27 -4.43
CA TYR A 3 -2.77 -11.17 -4.59
C TYR A 3 -3.76 -10.98 -3.44
N ILE A 4 -5.04 -10.82 -3.77
CA ILE A 4 -6.15 -10.76 -2.82
C ILE A 4 -7.03 -12.00 -3.04
N PHE A 5 -7.23 -12.82 -2.00
CA PHE A 5 -8.09 -14.00 -2.10
C PHE A 5 -9.57 -13.64 -2.00
N PRO A 6 -10.48 -14.30 -2.75
CA PRO A 6 -11.91 -14.06 -2.69
C PRO A 6 -12.55 -14.72 -1.47
N MET A 7 -13.49 -14.05 -0.84
CA MET A 7 -14.43 -14.68 0.08
C MET A 7 -15.44 -15.54 -0.67
N LYS A 8 -15.99 -16.57 -0.01
CA LYS A 8 -16.83 -17.62 -0.59
C LYS A 8 -18.11 -17.10 -1.26
N ASN A 9 -18.29 -17.49 -2.52
CA ASN A 9 -19.48 -17.80 -3.28
C ASN A 9 -20.59 -16.77 -3.50
N THR A 10 -20.65 -16.24 -4.73
CA THR A 10 -21.79 -16.25 -5.67
C THR A 10 -21.38 -15.63 -7.00
N GLN A 11 -22.04 -15.93 -8.13
CA GLN A 11 -21.75 -15.46 -9.51
C GLN A 11 -21.91 -13.93 -9.77
N GLN A 12 -21.89 -13.12 -8.74
CA GLN A 12 -21.68 -11.68 -8.82
C GLN A 12 -20.17 -11.45 -8.87
N GLN A 13 -19.67 -10.71 -9.88
CA GLN A 13 -18.27 -10.28 -9.92
C GLN A 13 -17.90 -9.76 -8.53
N ASP A 14 -17.08 -10.51 -7.82
CA ASP A 14 -16.62 -10.18 -6.46
C ASP A 14 -15.69 -8.97 -6.55
N LYS A 15 -16.30 -7.78 -6.41
CA LYS A 15 -15.61 -6.50 -6.50
C LYS A 15 -14.75 -6.30 -5.27
N LEU A 16 -13.54 -5.82 -5.48
CA LEU A 16 -12.70 -5.34 -4.39
C LEU A 16 -13.24 -3.99 -3.91
N VAL A 17 -13.58 -3.90 -2.62
CA VAL A 17 -14.02 -2.65 -2.00
C VAL A 17 -13.02 -2.27 -0.91
N ILE A 18 -12.42 -1.08 -1.01
CA ILE A 18 -11.56 -0.51 0.03
C ILE A 18 -12.08 0.88 0.39
N ALA A 19 -12.36 1.12 1.66
CA ALA A 19 -12.89 2.39 2.16
C ALA A 19 -14.11 2.91 1.34
N GLY A 20 -15.01 2.01 0.94
CA GLY A 20 -16.21 2.34 0.17
C GLY A 20 -15.98 2.55 -1.34
N ARG A 21 -14.74 2.55 -1.83
CA ARG A 21 -14.42 2.64 -3.25
C ARG A 21 -14.30 1.25 -3.87
N GLU A 22 -14.98 1.03 -5.00
CA GLU A 22 -14.94 -0.22 -5.76
C GLU A 22 -13.78 -0.24 -6.75
N PHE A 23 -13.13 -1.41 -6.87
CA PHE A 23 -12.06 -1.68 -7.84
C PHE A 23 -12.37 -2.98 -8.59
N HIS A 24 -12.09 -3.00 -9.89
CA HIS A 24 -12.21 -4.20 -10.72
C HIS A 24 -10.90 -5.01 -10.75
N SER A 25 -9.76 -4.35 -10.57
CA SER A 25 -8.46 -5.00 -10.48
C SER A 25 -8.08 -5.28 -9.03
N ARG A 26 -7.57 -6.49 -8.78
CA ARG A 26 -7.00 -6.88 -7.48
C ARG A 26 -5.47 -6.69 -7.44
N LEU A 27 -4.89 -6.15 -8.52
CA LEU A 27 -3.47 -5.85 -8.61
C LEU A 27 -3.23 -4.40 -8.25
N MET A 28 -2.34 -4.18 -7.28
CA MET A 28 -1.72 -2.89 -7.02
C MET A 28 -0.32 -2.89 -7.63
N LEU A 29 0.05 -1.85 -8.37
CA LEU A 29 1.34 -1.78 -9.04
C LEU A 29 2.24 -0.74 -8.40
N GLY A 30 3.49 -1.13 -8.10
CA GLY A 30 4.52 -0.19 -7.65
C GLY A 30 5.19 0.50 -8.84
N THR A 31 5.66 1.74 -8.63
CA THR A 31 6.37 2.53 -9.66
C THR A 31 7.90 2.46 -9.52
N GLY A 32 8.39 1.60 -8.64
CA GLY A 32 9.82 1.44 -8.42
C GLY A 32 10.55 0.75 -9.56
N LYS A 33 11.72 1.29 -9.95
CA LYS A 33 12.70 0.62 -10.84
C LYS A 33 12.25 0.38 -12.28
N TYR A 34 11.29 1.10 -12.82
CA TYR A 34 11.07 1.15 -14.26
C TYR A 34 12.22 1.90 -14.93
N TYR A 35 12.60 1.43 -16.12
CA TYR A 35 13.68 2.02 -16.92
C TYR A 35 13.33 3.42 -17.43
N SER A 36 12.06 3.62 -17.79
CA SER A 36 11.54 4.93 -18.27
C SER A 36 10.06 5.10 -17.90
N HIS A 37 9.56 6.33 -18.08
CA HIS A 37 8.14 6.65 -17.91
C HIS A 37 7.26 5.87 -18.90
N GLU A 38 7.70 5.72 -20.15
CA GLU A 38 6.98 4.95 -21.19
C GLU A 38 6.84 3.48 -20.79
N THR A 39 7.92 2.88 -20.26
CA THR A 39 7.87 1.49 -19.76
C THR A 39 6.90 1.36 -18.60
N MET A 40 6.88 2.32 -17.68
CA MET A 40 5.94 2.35 -16.57
C MET A 40 4.49 2.49 -17.05
N GLN A 41 4.21 3.41 -17.99
CA GLN A 41 2.88 3.58 -18.59
C GLN A 41 2.41 2.30 -19.28
N ALA A 42 3.27 1.67 -20.06
CA ALA A 42 2.96 0.41 -20.74
C ALA A 42 2.62 -0.71 -19.74
N ALA A 43 3.36 -0.80 -18.63
CA ALA A 43 3.10 -1.76 -17.57
C ALA A 43 1.77 -1.49 -16.84
N ILE A 44 1.47 -0.23 -16.53
CA ILE A 44 0.19 0.17 -15.92
C ILE A 44 -0.97 -0.20 -16.85
N ALA A 45 -0.87 0.14 -18.14
CA ALA A 45 -1.89 -0.18 -19.13
C ALA A 45 -2.09 -1.69 -19.30
N ALA A 46 -1.00 -2.45 -19.44
CA ALA A 46 -1.04 -3.90 -19.63
C ALA A 46 -1.56 -4.65 -18.39
N SER A 47 -1.30 -4.15 -17.18
CA SER A 47 -1.73 -4.79 -15.95
C SER A 47 -3.20 -4.57 -15.62
N GLY A 48 -3.83 -3.54 -16.19
CA GLY A 48 -5.20 -3.14 -15.84
C GLY A 48 -5.36 -2.71 -14.39
N THR A 49 -4.26 -2.36 -13.70
CA THR A 49 -4.32 -1.89 -12.31
C THR A 49 -5.08 -0.59 -12.20
N GLN A 50 -5.78 -0.42 -11.08
CA GLN A 50 -6.49 0.82 -10.74
C GLN A 50 -5.88 1.50 -9.52
N ILE A 51 -4.84 0.91 -8.91
CA ILE A 51 -4.11 1.47 -7.77
C ILE A 51 -2.61 1.39 -8.08
N VAL A 52 -1.94 2.54 -8.05
CA VAL A 52 -0.51 2.64 -8.28
C VAL A 52 0.17 3.26 -7.07
N THR A 53 1.15 2.53 -6.51
CA THR A 53 1.92 3.04 -5.37
C THR A 53 3.11 3.87 -5.84
N ILE A 54 3.35 4.98 -5.15
CA ILE A 54 4.47 5.87 -5.41
C ILE A 54 5.23 6.17 -4.14
N ALA A 55 6.56 6.23 -4.22
CA ALA A 55 7.37 6.71 -3.11
C ALA A 55 7.38 8.25 -3.12
N LEU A 56 6.91 8.87 -2.04
CA LEU A 56 6.81 10.34 -1.93
C LEU A 56 8.14 11.04 -2.18
N ARG A 57 9.25 10.45 -1.79
CA ARG A 57 10.60 10.97 -2.06
C ARG A 57 10.97 11.06 -3.54
N ARG A 58 10.15 10.50 -4.44
CA ARG A 58 10.33 10.54 -5.91
C ARG A 58 9.41 11.52 -6.60
N VAL A 59 8.52 12.17 -5.85
CA VAL A 59 7.64 13.19 -6.37
C VAL A 59 8.43 14.48 -6.43
N ASP A 60 8.55 15.05 -7.63
CA ASP A 60 9.19 16.33 -7.86
C ASP A 60 8.12 17.32 -8.33
N LEU A 61 7.59 18.09 -7.38
CA LEU A 61 6.54 19.07 -7.65
C LEU A 61 7.09 20.31 -8.39
N ASP A 62 8.41 20.56 -8.34
CA ASP A 62 9.04 21.72 -8.95
C ASP A 62 9.46 21.45 -10.41
N ASN A 63 9.57 20.17 -10.82
CA ASN A 63 10.01 19.77 -12.14
C ASN A 63 9.07 18.73 -12.77
N PRO A 64 7.95 19.18 -13.40
CA PRO A 64 6.92 18.29 -13.93
C PRO A 64 7.40 17.27 -14.98
N ASP A 65 8.46 17.58 -15.72
CA ASP A 65 9.01 16.70 -16.77
C ASP A 65 9.68 15.45 -16.17
N TYR A 66 10.11 15.53 -14.93
CA TYR A 66 10.73 14.44 -14.17
C TYR A 66 9.81 13.86 -13.08
N ASP A 67 8.61 14.45 -12.91
CA ASP A 67 7.67 13.98 -11.91
C ASP A 67 7.07 12.61 -12.30
N ILE A 68 7.22 11.66 -11.39
CA ILE A 68 6.68 10.29 -11.53
C ILE A 68 5.15 10.27 -11.69
N LEU A 69 4.45 11.34 -11.32
CA LEU A 69 3.00 11.45 -11.42
C LEU A 69 2.54 11.85 -12.84
N THR A 70 3.36 12.55 -13.61
CA THR A 70 3.00 13.05 -14.93
C THR A 70 2.47 11.98 -15.90
N PRO A 71 3.08 10.78 -15.97
CA PRO A 71 2.60 9.74 -16.87
C PRO A 71 1.37 8.96 -16.38
N ILE A 72 0.80 9.28 -15.21
CA ILE A 72 -0.29 8.50 -14.60
C ILE A 72 -1.63 9.22 -14.80
N ASP A 73 -2.59 8.54 -15.43
CA ASP A 73 -3.97 9.02 -15.57
C ASP A 73 -4.70 9.00 -14.22
N LYS A 74 -4.71 10.15 -13.53
CA LYS A 74 -5.28 10.30 -12.18
C LYS A 74 -6.82 10.19 -12.15
N GLU A 75 -7.49 10.26 -13.30
CA GLU A 75 -8.94 10.05 -13.35
C GLU A 75 -9.30 8.56 -13.24
N LYS A 76 -8.43 7.69 -13.77
CA LYS A 76 -8.64 6.24 -13.79
C LYS A 76 -7.88 5.49 -12.70
N ILE A 77 -6.73 6.04 -12.29
CA ILE A 77 -5.78 5.40 -11.38
C ILE A 77 -5.78 6.12 -10.03
N LEU A 78 -6.04 5.40 -8.97
CA LEU A 78 -5.82 5.88 -7.61
C LEU A 78 -4.32 5.93 -7.33
N ILE A 79 -3.81 7.10 -7.02
CA ILE A 79 -2.45 7.25 -6.52
C ILE A 79 -2.44 6.89 -5.04
N LEU A 80 -1.60 5.92 -4.68
CA LEU A 80 -1.36 5.46 -3.32
C LEU A 80 0.08 5.83 -2.90
N PRO A 81 0.29 7.02 -2.32
CA PRO A 81 1.61 7.40 -1.82
C PRO A 81 2.06 6.46 -0.71
N ASN A 82 3.33 6.10 -0.72
CA ASN A 82 3.93 5.35 0.38
C ASN A 82 4.90 6.21 1.19
N THR A 83 5.05 5.88 2.47
CA THR A 83 5.96 6.55 3.39
C THR A 83 7.33 5.87 3.44
N SER A 84 7.71 5.15 2.38
CA SER A 84 8.98 4.44 2.29
C SER A 84 10.19 5.34 2.59
N GLY A 85 11.03 4.87 3.49
CA GLY A 85 12.16 5.60 4.02
C GLY A 85 11.92 6.24 5.39
N ALA A 86 10.68 6.28 5.87
CA ALA A 86 10.40 6.65 7.25
C ALA A 86 10.98 5.60 8.20
N GLN A 87 11.67 6.05 9.25
CA GLN A 87 12.29 5.20 10.26
C GLN A 87 11.46 5.11 11.56
N ASN A 88 10.48 5.98 11.71
CA ASN A 88 9.60 6.05 12.87
C ASN A 88 8.22 6.62 12.49
N ALA A 89 7.29 6.58 13.45
CA ALA A 89 5.93 7.05 13.26
C ALA A 89 5.83 8.55 12.91
N GLU A 90 6.67 9.39 13.53
CA GLU A 90 6.63 10.84 13.31
C GLU A 90 7.01 11.19 11.85
N GLU A 91 8.04 10.57 11.32
CA GLU A 91 8.46 10.74 9.93
C GLU A 91 7.38 10.28 8.96
N ALA A 92 6.78 9.10 9.20
CA ALA A 92 5.72 8.58 8.35
C ALA A 92 4.49 9.49 8.34
N VAL A 93 4.06 9.96 9.51
CA VAL A 93 2.94 10.91 9.62
C VAL A 93 3.26 12.22 8.90
N ARG A 94 4.48 12.75 9.04
CA ARG A 94 4.92 13.94 8.33
C ARG A 94 4.86 13.76 6.81
N LEU A 95 5.34 12.63 6.29
CA LEU A 95 5.30 12.32 4.86
C LEU A 95 3.85 12.22 4.34
N ALA A 96 2.97 11.53 5.05
CA ALA A 96 1.56 11.44 4.67
C ALA A 96 0.88 12.82 4.61
N ARG A 97 1.13 13.68 5.61
CA ARG A 97 0.61 15.05 5.63
C ARG A 97 1.15 15.88 4.46
N LEU A 98 2.42 15.72 4.08
CA LEU A 98 3.01 16.39 2.91
C LEU A 98 2.32 15.96 1.61
N ALA A 99 2.03 14.65 1.45
CA ALA A 99 1.31 14.15 0.28
C ALA A 99 -0.09 14.77 0.17
N ARG A 100 -0.82 14.85 1.28
CA ARG A 100 -2.14 15.49 1.33
C ARG A 100 -2.05 16.99 1.04
N ALA A 101 -1.12 17.69 1.66
CA ALA A 101 -0.92 19.13 1.44
C ALA A 101 -0.54 19.47 -0.01
N GLY A 102 0.20 18.58 -0.67
CA GLY A 102 0.51 18.66 -2.10
C GLY A 102 -0.65 18.23 -3.03
N GLY A 103 -1.83 17.91 -2.49
CA GLY A 103 -3.00 17.51 -3.29
C GLY A 103 -2.85 16.15 -3.97
N ILE A 104 -1.93 15.28 -3.50
CA ILE A 104 -1.65 14.00 -4.14
C ILE A 104 -2.73 12.98 -3.80
N SER A 105 -2.98 12.74 -2.50
CA SER A 105 -3.97 11.75 -2.05
C SER A 105 -4.22 11.83 -0.54
N ASP A 106 -5.44 11.46 -0.11
CA ASP A 106 -5.78 11.14 1.27
C ASP A 106 -5.52 9.66 1.62
N TRP A 107 -5.19 8.85 0.64
CA TRP A 107 -4.80 7.46 0.83
C TRP A 107 -3.31 7.38 1.11
N VAL A 108 -2.89 6.43 1.93
CA VAL A 108 -1.48 6.21 2.22
C VAL A 108 -1.16 4.74 2.43
N LYS A 109 -0.15 4.24 1.72
CA LYS A 109 0.54 2.99 2.07
C LYS A 109 1.53 3.34 3.19
N LEU A 110 1.17 2.98 4.40
CA LEU A 110 1.98 3.27 5.58
C LEU A 110 3.11 2.24 5.70
N GLU A 111 4.34 2.72 5.52
CA GLU A 111 5.55 1.91 5.44
C GLU A 111 6.63 2.54 6.32
N ILE A 112 7.00 1.85 7.40
CA ILE A 112 8.02 2.30 8.34
C ILE A 112 9.06 1.20 8.49
N THR A 113 10.32 1.52 8.23
CA THR A 113 11.44 0.59 8.28
C THR A 113 12.54 1.15 9.17
N SER A 114 12.49 0.88 10.47
CA SER A 114 13.47 1.36 11.47
C SER A 114 14.89 0.84 11.21
N ALA A 115 15.02 -0.25 10.46
CA ALA A 115 16.29 -0.82 10.01
C ALA A 115 16.43 -0.76 8.47
N PRO A 116 16.94 0.34 7.89
CA PRO A 116 16.94 0.58 6.44
C PRO A 116 17.63 -0.48 5.57
N ARG A 117 18.51 -1.29 6.16
CA ARG A 117 19.22 -2.35 5.43
C ARG A 117 18.34 -3.55 5.10
N THR A 118 17.35 -3.83 5.93
CA THR A 118 16.47 -5.00 5.78
C THR A 118 15.18 -4.68 5.06
N LEU A 119 14.73 -3.42 5.10
CA LEU A 119 13.44 -2.93 4.61
C LEU A 119 12.24 -3.70 5.23
N LEU A 120 12.46 -4.28 6.40
CA LEU A 120 11.40 -4.98 7.13
C LEU A 120 10.55 -3.99 7.92
N PRO A 121 9.23 -4.20 7.99
CA PRO A 121 8.32 -3.26 8.63
C PRO A 121 8.46 -3.27 10.15
N ASP A 122 8.42 -2.09 10.77
CA ASP A 122 8.35 -1.89 12.20
C ASP A 122 6.89 -1.85 12.66
N GLY A 123 6.43 -2.92 13.32
CA GLY A 123 5.03 -3.07 13.70
C GLY A 123 4.57 -2.10 14.79
N GLU A 124 5.43 -1.75 15.74
CA GLU A 124 5.11 -0.83 16.82
C GLU A 124 4.93 0.60 16.28
N GLU A 125 5.91 1.07 15.51
CA GLU A 125 5.88 2.38 14.90
C GLU A 125 4.74 2.49 13.86
N THR A 126 4.47 1.40 13.12
CA THR A 126 3.33 1.34 12.18
C THR A 126 2.00 1.50 12.91
N LEU A 127 1.78 0.83 14.04
CA LEU A 127 0.55 0.97 14.81
C LEU A 127 0.38 2.37 15.41
N LYS A 128 1.47 2.99 15.87
CA LYS A 128 1.47 4.39 16.35
C LYS A 128 1.04 5.36 15.25
N ALA A 129 1.69 5.28 14.09
CA ALA A 129 1.41 6.15 12.96
C ALA A 129 -0.02 5.95 12.42
N ALA A 130 -0.47 4.68 12.31
CA ALA A 130 -1.81 4.34 11.85
C ALA A 130 -2.89 5.01 12.68
N LYS A 131 -2.81 4.93 14.02
CA LYS A 131 -3.77 5.58 14.94
C LYS A 131 -3.86 7.10 14.74
N ILE A 132 -2.74 7.75 14.45
CA ILE A 132 -2.69 9.20 14.20
C ILE A 132 -3.35 9.51 12.86
N LEU A 133 -2.93 8.81 11.81
CA LEU A 133 -3.38 9.06 10.44
C LEU A 133 -4.87 8.76 10.26
N VAL A 134 -5.37 7.66 10.83
CA VAL A 134 -6.81 7.33 10.80
C VAL A 134 -7.63 8.41 11.51
N LYS A 135 -7.18 8.88 12.68
CA LYS A 135 -7.84 9.99 13.40
C LYS A 135 -7.87 11.28 12.59
N GLU A 136 -6.89 11.49 11.73
CA GLU A 136 -6.80 12.64 10.82
C GLU A 136 -7.58 12.44 9.51
N GLY A 137 -8.30 11.32 9.36
CA GLY A 137 -9.13 11.01 8.21
C GLY A 137 -8.36 10.50 6.99
N PHE A 138 -7.14 9.97 7.17
CA PHE A 138 -6.46 9.25 6.10
C PHE A 138 -7.04 7.86 5.91
N ILE A 139 -7.03 7.38 4.67
CA ILE A 139 -7.30 5.99 4.33
C ILE A 139 -5.98 5.25 4.35
N VAL A 140 -5.76 4.47 5.42
CA VAL A 140 -4.46 3.86 5.74
C VAL A 140 -4.42 2.40 5.31
N LEU A 141 -3.40 2.04 4.53
CA LEU A 141 -3.04 0.69 4.12
C LEU A 141 -1.67 0.36 4.74
N PRO A 142 -1.61 -0.30 5.90
CA PRO A 142 -0.37 -0.50 6.65
C PRO A 142 0.41 -1.72 6.16
N TYR A 143 1.69 -1.55 5.82
CA TYR A 143 2.63 -2.61 5.53
C TYR A 143 3.21 -3.19 6.82
N ILE A 144 3.09 -4.50 7.02
CA ILE A 144 3.47 -5.19 8.26
C ILE A 144 4.11 -6.56 7.98
N HIS A 145 4.78 -7.13 8.95
CA HIS A 145 5.02 -8.57 8.97
C HIS A 145 3.67 -9.32 8.96
N ALA A 146 3.68 -10.58 8.51
CA ALA A 146 2.50 -11.44 8.57
C ALA A 146 2.21 -11.86 10.02
N ASP A 147 1.78 -10.89 10.83
CA ASP A 147 1.44 -11.03 12.26
C ASP A 147 -0.08 -10.84 12.42
N PRO A 148 -0.85 -11.92 12.71
CA PRO A 148 -2.30 -11.86 12.88
C PRO A 148 -2.73 -10.93 14.02
N ILE A 149 -1.94 -10.86 15.10
CA ILE A 149 -2.27 -10.02 16.26
C ILE A 149 -2.12 -8.54 15.91
N LEU A 150 -1.04 -8.18 15.20
CA LEU A 150 -0.84 -6.80 14.74
C LEU A 150 -1.86 -6.42 13.67
N ALA A 151 -2.19 -7.33 12.75
CA ALA A 151 -3.23 -7.12 11.74
C ALA A 151 -4.57 -6.75 12.40
N LYS A 152 -4.99 -7.48 13.44
CA LYS A 152 -6.21 -7.18 14.20
C LYS A 152 -6.14 -5.81 14.90
N LYS A 153 -5.02 -5.47 15.52
CA LYS A 153 -4.85 -4.16 16.17
C LYS A 153 -4.94 -2.99 15.17
N LEU A 154 -4.46 -3.18 13.95
CA LEU A 154 -4.52 -2.17 12.89
C LEU A 154 -5.95 -2.04 12.33
N GLU A 155 -6.65 -3.14 12.14
CA GLU A 155 -8.08 -3.13 11.81
C GLU A 155 -8.89 -2.39 12.87
N ASP A 156 -8.70 -2.71 14.16
CA ASP A 156 -9.37 -2.05 15.29
C ASP A 156 -9.00 -0.54 15.40
N ALA A 157 -7.82 -0.16 14.91
CA ALA A 157 -7.42 1.24 14.80
C ALA A 157 -8.09 1.98 13.64
N GLY A 158 -8.84 1.26 12.75
CA GLY A 158 -9.58 1.83 11.63
C GLY A 158 -8.81 1.87 10.32
N CYS A 159 -7.76 1.06 10.16
CA CYS A 159 -7.09 0.92 8.87
C CYS A 159 -8.04 0.31 7.82
N ALA A 160 -7.93 0.77 6.58
CA ALA A 160 -8.82 0.35 5.49
C ALA A 160 -8.48 -1.04 4.92
N THR A 161 -7.28 -1.51 5.17
CA THR A 161 -6.78 -2.85 4.83
C THR A 161 -5.76 -3.28 5.86
N VAL A 162 -5.28 -4.53 5.75
CA VAL A 162 -4.00 -4.97 6.31
C VAL A 162 -3.12 -5.49 5.18
N MET A 163 -1.82 -5.18 5.21
CA MET A 163 -0.90 -5.47 4.12
C MET A 163 0.31 -6.29 4.62
N PRO A 164 0.10 -7.60 4.84
CA PRO A 164 1.17 -8.47 5.32
C PRO A 164 2.22 -8.76 4.24
N LEU A 165 3.46 -8.80 4.68
CA LEU A 165 4.64 -9.18 3.90
C LEU A 165 4.55 -10.65 3.47
N GLY A 166 4.66 -10.93 2.17
CA GLY A 166 4.73 -12.28 1.61
C GLY A 166 6.13 -12.90 1.74
N ALA A 167 7.15 -12.14 1.34
CA ALA A 167 8.58 -12.44 1.52
C ALA A 167 9.38 -11.13 1.53
N PRO A 168 10.60 -11.10 2.10
CA PRO A 168 11.40 -9.89 2.09
C PRO A 168 11.65 -9.38 0.67
N ILE A 169 11.50 -8.06 0.47
CA ILE A 169 11.61 -7.42 -0.84
C ILE A 169 12.94 -7.78 -1.54
N GLY A 170 12.86 -8.09 -2.84
CA GLY A 170 14.03 -8.40 -3.67
C GLY A 170 14.57 -9.82 -3.51
N THR A 171 13.93 -10.71 -2.73
CA THR A 171 14.38 -12.08 -2.53
C THR A 171 13.85 -13.07 -3.56
N ASN A 172 12.77 -12.72 -4.27
CA ASN A 172 12.09 -13.58 -5.25
C ASN A 172 11.66 -14.94 -4.67
N LYS A 173 11.25 -14.98 -3.39
CA LYS A 173 10.90 -16.21 -2.68
C LYS A 173 9.40 -16.52 -2.68
N GLY A 174 8.61 -15.72 -3.36
CA GLY A 174 7.16 -15.91 -3.44
C GLY A 174 6.48 -15.63 -2.10
N LEU A 175 5.72 -16.60 -1.59
CA LEU A 175 4.86 -16.44 -0.42
C LEU A 175 5.37 -17.30 0.76
N GLU A 176 6.47 -16.89 1.39
CA GLU A 176 7.06 -17.61 2.54
C GLU A 176 6.19 -17.55 3.79
N THR A 177 5.38 -16.51 3.95
CA THR A 177 4.52 -16.29 5.12
C THR A 177 3.09 -16.79 4.94
N ARG A 178 2.88 -17.71 4.00
CA ARG A 178 1.55 -18.17 3.55
C ARG A 178 0.61 -18.56 4.67
N GLU A 179 1.09 -19.35 5.65
CA GLU A 179 0.26 -19.84 6.73
C GLU A 179 -0.23 -18.73 7.66
N PHE A 180 0.64 -17.78 7.98
CA PHE A 180 0.25 -16.59 8.75
C PHE A 180 -0.71 -15.68 8.00
N ILE A 181 -0.49 -15.50 6.69
CA ILE A 181 -1.42 -14.75 5.83
C ILE A 181 -2.80 -15.42 5.81
N GLN A 182 -2.85 -16.76 5.75
CA GLN A 182 -4.11 -17.48 5.81
C GLN A 182 -4.87 -17.20 7.12
N MET A 183 -4.19 -17.22 8.26
CA MET A 183 -4.78 -16.85 9.55
C MET A 183 -5.33 -15.42 9.55
N ILE A 184 -4.58 -14.48 8.96
CA ILE A 184 -5.04 -13.09 8.84
C ILE A 184 -6.31 -13.02 7.97
N ILE A 185 -6.36 -13.72 6.82
CA ILE A 185 -7.51 -13.71 5.92
C ILE A 185 -8.76 -14.29 6.58
N GLU A 186 -8.60 -15.32 7.39
CA GLU A 186 -9.73 -15.99 8.08
C GLU A 186 -10.40 -15.09 9.13
N GLU A 187 -9.65 -14.18 9.75
CA GLU A 187 -10.11 -13.31 10.84
C GLU A 187 -10.39 -11.86 10.41
N ALA A 188 -9.80 -11.39 9.31
CA ALA A 188 -9.90 -10.00 8.88
C ALA A 188 -11.30 -9.64 8.39
N MET A 189 -11.80 -8.47 8.84
CA MET A 189 -13.04 -7.85 8.36
C MET A 189 -12.76 -6.77 7.31
N VAL A 190 -11.49 -6.46 7.03
CA VAL A 190 -11.02 -5.57 5.97
C VAL A 190 -10.25 -6.35 4.90
N PRO A 191 -10.12 -5.84 3.67
CA PRO A 191 -9.33 -6.51 2.64
C PRO A 191 -7.88 -6.74 3.07
N VAL A 192 -7.37 -7.94 2.77
CA VAL A 192 -5.97 -8.31 2.99
C VAL A 192 -5.20 -8.16 1.68
N VAL A 193 -4.17 -7.32 1.68
CA VAL A 193 -3.32 -7.05 0.53
C VAL A 193 -1.94 -7.66 0.77
N ILE A 194 -1.52 -8.60 -0.06
CA ILE A 194 -0.22 -9.26 0.11
C ILE A 194 0.85 -8.40 -0.56
N ASP A 195 1.84 -7.95 0.22
CA ASP A 195 3.01 -7.23 -0.27
C ASP A 195 4.18 -8.23 -0.47
N ALA A 196 4.63 -8.36 -1.71
CA ALA A 196 5.64 -9.35 -2.07
C ALA A 196 6.68 -8.80 -3.05
#